data_3e1c28f5ed979c6584fa3f158fe88b7b
#
_entry.id   3e1c28f5ed979c6584fa3f158fe88b7b
#
_cell.length_a   1.000
_cell.length_b   1.000
_cell.length_c   1.000
_cell.angle_alpha   90.00
_cell.angle_beta   90.00
_cell.angle_gamma   90.00
#
_symmetry.space_group_name_H-M   'P 1'
#
loop_
_entity.id
_entity.type
_entity.pdbx_description
1 polymer ?
#
loop_
_entity_poly.entity_id
_entity_poly.type
_entity_poly.pdbx_seq_one_letter_code
_entity_poly.pdbx_strand_id
1 'polypeptide(L)'
;VGSEDSTHPTLEAGRPYFVMELVKGVPITKYCDEHRLTPRQRLELFVPVCNAIQHAHQKGIIHRDLKPSNVLVALYDDKPVPKVIDFGVAKATGTPLTEQTLNTGFGAVVGTIEYMSPEQASFNQLDVDTRSDIYSLGVLLYELLAGSPPFTRKDLEKAGMMEMLRVIREQEPSKPSTKLSTADGLPTLAANRGTEPAKLTKLVRGELDWIVM
;
A
#
# COMPACT_ATOMS: atom_id res chain seq x y z
N VAL A 1 7.13 -17.22 -28.23
CA VAL A 1 8.06 -18.00 -27.40
C VAL A 1 7.62 -17.72 -25.96
N GLY A 2 6.90 -18.70 -25.36
CA GLY A 2 6.32 -18.57 -24.05
C GLY A 2 7.41 -18.57 -22.98
N SER A 3 7.41 -17.56 -22.14
CA SER A 3 8.09 -17.60 -20.85
C SER A 3 7.24 -18.46 -19.92
N GLU A 4 7.67 -19.67 -19.65
CA GLU A 4 7.11 -20.50 -18.58
C GLU A 4 7.37 -19.79 -17.25
N ASP A 5 6.29 -19.35 -16.65
CA ASP A 5 6.25 -18.77 -15.30
C ASP A 5 6.40 -19.90 -14.29
N SER A 6 7.65 -20.29 -14.02
CA SER A 6 7.98 -21.39 -13.11
C SER A 6 8.21 -20.83 -11.69
N THR A 7 7.13 -20.45 -11.02
CA THR A 7 7.12 -20.28 -9.57
C THR A 7 6.95 -21.65 -8.88
N HIS A 8 7.95 -22.51 -8.97
CA HIS A 8 7.98 -23.73 -8.17
C HIS A 8 8.82 -23.51 -6.92
N PRO A 9 8.31 -23.85 -5.72
CA PRO A 9 9.13 -23.86 -4.51
C PRO A 9 10.21 -24.94 -4.65
N THR A 10 11.45 -24.55 -4.55
CA THR A 10 12.60 -25.44 -4.56
C THR A 10 13.08 -25.65 -3.12
N LEU A 11 13.37 -26.89 -2.77
CA LEU A 11 13.89 -27.26 -1.44
C LEU A 11 15.39 -27.48 -1.53
N GLU A 12 16.17 -26.62 -0.88
CA GLU A 12 17.57 -26.84 -0.63
C GLU A 12 17.83 -26.70 0.88
N ALA A 13 18.55 -27.63 1.48
CA ALA A 13 18.83 -27.67 2.92
C ALA A 13 17.59 -27.60 3.84
N GLY A 14 16.44 -28.11 3.40
CA GLY A 14 15.20 -28.16 4.18
C GLY A 14 14.46 -26.84 4.35
N ARG A 15 14.87 -25.77 3.65
CA ARG A 15 14.18 -24.47 3.65
C ARG A 15 13.56 -24.20 2.29
N PRO A 16 12.25 -23.92 2.21
CA PRO A 16 11.61 -23.52 0.96
C PRO A 16 12.13 -22.13 0.54
N TYR A 17 12.39 -21.94 -0.76
CA TYR A 17 12.70 -20.65 -1.36
C TYR A 17 11.98 -20.48 -2.69
N PHE A 18 11.81 -19.23 -3.10
CA PHE A 18 11.20 -18.88 -4.37
C PHE A 18 12.22 -18.18 -5.26
N VAL A 19 12.18 -18.49 -6.55
CA VAL A 19 12.93 -17.76 -7.58
C VAL A 19 11.94 -16.85 -8.30
N MET A 20 12.21 -15.56 -8.34
CA MET A 20 11.36 -14.58 -9.00
C MET A 20 12.16 -13.55 -9.78
N GLU A 21 11.51 -12.81 -10.68
CA GLU A 21 12.12 -11.70 -11.40
C GLU A 21 12.64 -10.63 -10.42
N LEU A 22 13.89 -10.19 -10.61
CA LEU A 22 14.41 -9.05 -9.88
C LEU A 22 13.90 -7.74 -10.51
N VAL A 23 12.99 -7.06 -9.84
CA VAL A 23 12.51 -5.75 -10.25
C VAL A 23 13.45 -4.66 -9.72
N LYS A 24 14.24 -4.05 -10.62
CA LYS A 24 15.08 -2.89 -10.30
C LYS A 24 14.22 -1.62 -10.35
N GLY A 25 13.53 -1.31 -9.26
CA GLY A 25 12.60 -0.18 -9.18
C GLY A 25 12.70 0.56 -7.85
N VAL A 26 11.99 1.66 -7.77
CA VAL A 26 11.86 2.53 -6.59
C VAL A 26 10.42 2.47 -6.10
N PRO A 27 10.16 2.44 -4.77
CA PRO A 27 8.79 2.50 -4.24
C PRO A 27 7.98 3.65 -4.85
N ILE A 28 6.73 3.38 -5.22
CA ILE A 28 5.89 4.31 -5.99
C ILE A 28 5.77 5.70 -5.35
N THR A 29 5.62 5.79 -4.03
CA THR A 29 5.53 7.08 -3.33
C THR A 29 6.83 7.86 -3.43
N LYS A 30 7.96 7.19 -3.22
CA LYS A 30 9.29 7.77 -3.36
C LYS A 30 9.55 8.24 -4.79
N TYR A 31 9.27 7.39 -5.80
CA TYR A 31 9.39 7.75 -7.21
C TYR A 31 8.58 9.01 -7.55
N CYS A 32 7.33 9.05 -7.11
CA CYS A 32 6.45 10.19 -7.35
C CYS A 32 6.96 11.50 -6.73
N ASP A 33 7.56 11.45 -5.55
CA ASP A 33 8.09 12.63 -4.84
C ASP A 33 9.41 13.09 -5.44
N GLU A 34 10.35 12.19 -5.75
CA GLU A 34 11.62 12.50 -6.40
C GLU A 34 11.45 13.17 -7.76
N HIS A 35 10.44 12.72 -8.53
CA HIS A 35 10.11 13.29 -9.85
C HIS A 35 9.08 14.43 -9.79
N ARG A 36 8.63 14.83 -8.58
CA ARG A 36 7.63 15.89 -8.35
C ARG A 36 6.38 15.70 -9.20
N LEU A 37 5.92 14.46 -9.30
CA LEU A 37 4.76 14.12 -10.13
C LEU A 37 3.49 14.81 -9.63
N THR A 38 2.77 15.41 -10.55
CA THR A 38 1.45 16.01 -10.29
C THR A 38 0.44 14.94 -9.83
N PRO A 39 -0.66 15.30 -9.15
CA PRO A 39 -1.70 14.35 -8.78
C PRO A 39 -2.20 13.51 -9.96
N ARG A 40 -2.36 14.12 -11.14
CA ARG A 40 -2.76 13.41 -12.35
C ARG A 40 -1.74 12.34 -12.76
N GLN A 41 -0.46 12.67 -12.80
CA GLN A 41 0.60 11.73 -13.14
C GLN A 41 0.72 10.59 -12.10
N ARG A 42 0.46 10.89 -10.81
CA ARG A 42 0.38 9.85 -9.76
C ARG A 42 -0.77 8.89 -10.00
N LEU A 43 -1.93 9.38 -10.43
CA LEU A 43 -3.06 8.55 -10.82
C LEU A 43 -2.74 7.70 -12.07
N GLU A 44 -2.04 8.27 -13.06
CA GLU A 44 -1.60 7.56 -14.27
C GLU A 44 -0.66 6.38 -13.92
N LEU A 45 0.14 6.47 -12.85
CA LEU A 45 0.92 5.36 -12.32
C LEU A 45 0.09 4.41 -11.43
N PHE A 46 -0.93 4.92 -10.74
CA PHE A 46 -1.75 4.12 -9.84
C PHE A 46 -2.75 3.21 -10.57
N VAL A 47 -3.33 3.67 -11.68
CA VAL A 47 -4.30 2.87 -12.46
C VAL A 47 -3.73 1.52 -12.93
N PRO A 48 -2.51 1.43 -13.48
CA PRO A 48 -1.90 0.12 -13.79
C PRO A 48 -1.72 -0.80 -12.56
N VAL A 49 -1.50 -0.25 -11.36
CA VAL A 49 -1.46 -1.04 -10.11
C VAL A 49 -2.82 -1.67 -9.85
N CYS A 50 -3.91 -0.88 -9.95
CA CYS A 50 -5.27 -1.39 -9.81
C CYS A 50 -5.57 -2.51 -10.81
N ASN A 51 -5.15 -2.33 -12.08
CA ASN A 51 -5.34 -3.34 -13.12
C ASN A 51 -4.56 -4.64 -12.81
N ALA A 52 -3.34 -4.53 -12.27
CA ALA A 52 -2.55 -5.70 -11.88
C ALA A 52 -3.22 -6.48 -10.74
N ILE A 53 -3.74 -5.78 -9.73
CA ILE A 53 -4.47 -6.38 -8.60
C ILE A 53 -5.79 -7.00 -9.10
N GLN A 54 -6.54 -6.31 -9.95
CA GLN A 54 -7.75 -6.86 -10.55
C GLN A 54 -7.46 -8.16 -11.32
N HIS A 55 -6.38 -8.20 -12.09
CA HIS A 55 -5.97 -9.39 -12.82
C HIS A 55 -5.63 -10.56 -11.87
N ALA A 56 -4.95 -10.30 -10.75
CA ALA A 56 -4.68 -11.30 -9.73
C ALA A 56 -5.98 -11.82 -9.09
N HIS A 57 -6.91 -10.93 -8.75
CA HIS A 57 -8.22 -11.29 -8.19
C HIS A 57 -9.04 -12.18 -9.12
N GLN A 58 -9.01 -11.92 -10.43
CA GLN A 58 -9.67 -12.77 -11.45
C GLN A 58 -9.10 -14.20 -11.48
N LYS A 59 -7.86 -14.38 -11.01
CA LYS A 59 -7.22 -15.69 -10.86
C LYS A 59 -7.34 -16.29 -9.44
N GLY A 60 -8.12 -15.66 -8.57
CA GLY A 60 -8.29 -16.09 -7.19
C GLY A 60 -7.10 -15.79 -6.28
N ILE A 61 -6.18 -14.90 -6.71
CA ILE A 61 -4.99 -14.52 -5.94
C ILE A 61 -5.27 -13.20 -5.23
N ILE A 62 -5.13 -13.19 -3.89
CA ILE A 62 -5.25 -12.02 -3.03
C ILE A 62 -3.85 -11.64 -2.56
N HIS A 63 -3.50 -10.35 -2.64
CA HIS A 63 -2.16 -9.88 -2.30
C HIS A 63 -1.90 -9.83 -0.79
N ARG A 64 -2.84 -9.30 -0.01
CA ARG A 64 -2.85 -9.24 1.47
C ARG A 64 -1.78 -8.37 2.13
N ASP A 65 -0.88 -7.74 1.38
CA ASP A 65 0.22 -6.90 1.91
C ASP A 65 0.56 -5.75 0.96
N LEU A 66 -0.47 -5.10 0.40
CA LEU A 66 -0.27 -3.94 -0.47
C LEU A 66 0.20 -2.73 0.34
N LYS A 67 1.36 -2.20 -0.06
CA LYS A 67 2.00 -1.02 0.53
C LYS A 67 2.99 -0.43 -0.47
N PRO A 68 3.49 0.81 -0.29
CA PRO A 68 4.41 1.44 -1.23
C PRO A 68 5.66 0.63 -1.54
N SER A 69 6.23 -0.09 -0.56
CA SER A 69 7.43 -0.92 -0.76
C SER A 69 7.19 -2.13 -1.66
N ASN A 70 5.93 -2.55 -1.83
CA ASN A 70 5.54 -3.68 -2.67
C ASN A 70 4.98 -3.21 -4.04
N VAL A 71 5.05 -1.91 -4.33
CA VAL A 71 4.72 -1.32 -5.62
C VAL A 71 5.93 -0.54 -6.12
N LEU A 72 6.73 -1.15 -6.97
CA LEU A 72 7.98 -0.57 -7.48
C LEU A 72 7.75 0.04 -8.86
N VAL A 73 8.26 1.25 -9.07
CA VAL A 73 8.32 1.86 -10.40
C VAL A 73 9.70 1.62 -11.01
N ALA A 74 9.73 0.88 -12.10
CA ALA A 74 10.93 0.63 -12.89
C ALA A 74 10.82 1.32 -14.25
N LEU A 75 11.96 1.64 -14.86
CA LEU A 75 11.99 2.23 -16.20
C LEU A 75 12.15 1.11 -17.24
N TYR A 76 11.25 1.09 -18.21
CA TYR A 76 11.32 0.25 -19.40
C TYR A 76 11.26 1.17 -20.63
N ASP A 77 12.30 1.18 -21.43
CA ASP A 77 12.45 2.11 -22.56
C ASP A 77 12.17 3.57 -22.12
N ASP A 78 12.77 3.99 -21.02
CA ASP A 78 12.62 5.31 -20.39
C ASP A 78 11.19 5.65 -19.93
N LYS A 79 10.27 4.68 -19.96
CA LYS A 79 8.90 4.86 -19.46
C LYS A 79 8.74 4.28 -18.05
N PRO A 80 8.14 5.01 -17.12
CA PRO A 80 7.88 4.51 -15.78
C PRO A 80 6.74 3.47 -15.81
N VAL A 81 7.06 2.27 -15.36
CA VAL A 81 6.12 1.14 -15.30
C VAL A 81 6.05 0.67 -13.85
N PRO A 82 4.89 0.75 -13.20
CA PRO A 82 4.71 0.19 -11.87
C PRO A 82 4.60 -1.34 -11.94
N LYS A 83 5.28 -2.01 -11.04
CA LYS A 83 5.26 -3.46 -10.83
C LYS A 83 4.83 -3.75 -9.41
N VAL A 84 3.84 -4.61 -9.24
CA VAL A 84 3.44 -5.14 -7.94
C VAL A 84 4.27 -6.38 -7.66
N ILE A 85 4.91 -6.42 -6.48
CA ILE A 85 5.76 -7.52 -6.03
C ILE A 85 5.27 -8.09 -4.71
N ASP A 86 5.80 -9.26 -4.32
CA ASP A 86 5.52 -9.91 -3.03
C ASP A 86 4.04 -10.17 -2.77
N PHE A 87 3.35 -10.76 -3.76
CA PHE A 87 2.03 -11.34 -3.52
C PHE A 87 2.10 -12.29 -2.31
N GLY A 88 1.29 -12.07 -1.30
CA GLY A 88 1.36 -12.64 0.05
C GLY A 88 1.37 -14.18 0.16
N VAL A 89 2.20 -14.83 -0.66
CA VAL A 89 2.39 -16.29 -0.73
C VAL A 89 2.77 -16.86 0.65
N ALA A 90 3.57 -16.12 1.42
CA ALA A 90 3.98 -16.52 2.77
C ALA A 90 2.82 -16.49 3.79
N LYS A 91 1.81 -15.63 3.59
CA LYS A 91 0.62 -15.56 4.46
C LYS A 91 -0.44 -16.61 4.12
N ALA A 92 -0.39 -17.20 2.92
CA ALA A 92 -1.28 -18.27 2.51
C ALA A 92 -0.93 -19.65 3.16
N THR A 93 0.26 -19.80 3.73
CA THR A 93 0.73 -21.03 4.35
C THR A 93 0.28 -21.21 5.82
N GLY A 94 -0.73 -20.46 6.25
CA GLY A 94 -1.51 -20.84 7.45
C GLY A 94 -0.86 -20.58 8.80
N THR A 95 0.14 -19.70 8.91
CA THR A 95 0.58 -19.25 10.24
C THR A 95 -0.33 -18.11 10.70
N PRO A 96 -1.25 -18.33 11.65
CA PRO A 96 -2.07 -17.24 12.19
C PRO A 96 -1.16 -16.14 12.75
N LEU A 97 -1.56 -14.88 12.60
CA LEU A 97 -1.00 -13.79 13.39
C LEU A 97 -1.40 -14.02 14.85
N THR A 98 -0.62 -14.84 15.57
CA THR A 98 -0.80 -15.05 17.01
C THR A 98 -0.15 -13.87 17.74
N GLU A 99 -0.61 -13.58 18.97
CA GLU A 99 0.03 -12.57 19.83
C GLU A 99 1.56 -12.81 19.98
N GLN A 100 2.02 -14.06 19.89
CA GLN A 100 3.44 -14.40 19.90
C GLN A 100 4.18 -13.96 18.64
N THR A 101 3.57 -14.04 17.45
CA THR A 101 4.16 -13.59 16.19
C THR A 101 4.25 -12.06 16.16
N LEU A 102 3.27 -11.37 16.78
CA LEU A 102 3.26 -9.93 16.95
C LEU A 102 4.37 -9.46 17.90
N ASN A 103 4.65 -10.19 18.98
CA ASN A 103 5.66 -9.83 19.97
C ASN A 103 7.11 -10.05 19.52
N THR A 104 7.37 -11.06 18.67
CA THR A 104 8.73 -11.35 18.16
C THR A 104 9.10 -10.56 16.92
N GLY A 105 8.11 -9.99 16.19
CA GLY A 105 8.29 -9.23 14.96
C GLY A 105 8.00 -7.73 15.08
N PHE A 106 8.01 -7.15 16.29
CA PHE A 106 7.53 -5.78 16.58
C PHE A 106 8.07 -4.72 15.61
N GLY A 107 9.32 -4.84 15.15
CA GLY A 107 9.91 -3.90 14.18
C GLY A 107 9.43 -4.07 12.73
N ALA A 108 9.04 -5.29 12.32
CA ALA A 108 8.62 -5.59 10.95
C ALA A 108 7.10 -5.46 10.77
N VAL A 109 6.32 -5.73 11.81
CA VAL A 109 4.86 -5.62 11.78
C VAL A 109 4.40 -4.16 11.77
N VAL A 110 5.12 -3.27 12.46
CA VAL A 110 4.76 -1.85 12.62
C VAL A 110 4.70 -1.11 11.28
N GLY A 111 5.54 -1.42 10.31
CA GLY A 111 5.54 -0.77 8.99
C GLY A 111 4.43 -1.24 8.04
N THR A 112 3.68 -2.29 8.39
CA THR A 112 2.60 -2.85 7.58
C THR A 112 1.22 -2.49 8.11
N ILE A 113 1.13 -2.15 9.40
CA ILE A 113 -0.14 -1.91 10.10
C ILE A 113 -0.92 -0.70 9.53
N GLU A 114 -0.23 0.29 9.00
CA GLU A 114 -0.81 1.50 8.40
C GLU A 114 -1.66 1.22 7.15
N TYR A 115 -1.43 0.07 6.49
CA TYR A 115 -2.12 -0.36 5.26
C TYR A 115 -3.06 -1.55 5.50
N MET A 116 -3.14 -2.01 6.75
CA MET A 116 -3.93 -3.16 7.14
C MET A 116 -5.43 -2.84 7.06
N SER A 117 -6.20 -3.72 6.46
CA SER A 117 -7.65 -3.57 6.40
C SER A 117 -8.33 -3.89 7.74
N PRO A 118 -9.55 -3.37 7.99
CA PRO A 118 -10.31 -3.64 9.21
C PRO A 118 -10.50 -5.13 9.50
N GLU A 119 -10.78 -5.96 8.48
CA GLU A 119 -10.94 -7.40 8.62
C GLU A 119 -9.61 -8.10 8.96
N GLN A 120 -8.49 -7.64 8.42
CA GLN A 120 -7.16 -8.13 8.83
C GLN A 120 -6.84 -7.76 10.28
N ALA A 121 -7.26 -6.58 10.73
CA ALA A 121 -7.09 -6.11 12.10
C ALA A 121 -8.00 -6.84 13.11
N SER A 122 -8.99 -7.60 12.64
CA SER A 122 -9.93 -8.37 13.48
C SER A 122 -9.43 -9.76 13.86
N PHE A 123 -8.20 -10.16 13.47
CA PHE A 123 -7.63 -11.50 13.65
C PHE A 123 -8.47 -12.65 13.07
N ASN A 124 -9.54 -12.35 12.35
CA ASN A 124 -10.35 -13.33 11.68
C ASN A 124 -9.89 -13.48 10.23
N GLN A 125 -8.94 -14.40 10.00
CA GLN A 125 -8.38 -14.63 8.68
C GLN A 125 -9.38 -15.21 7.65
N LEU A 126 -10.51 -15.74 8.12
CA LEU A 126 -11.56 -16.28 7.26
C LEU A 126 -12.30 -15.19 6.47
N ASP A 127 -12.27 -13.94 6.95
CA ASP A 127 -12.95 -12.81 6.32
C ASP A 127 -12.05 -12.00 5.36
N VAL A 128 -10.77 -12.39 5.22
CA VAL A 128 -9.82 -11.71 4.34
C VAL A 128 -10.01 -12.14 2.89
N ASP A 129 -10.66 -11.30 2.11
CA ASP A 129 -10.91 -11.49 0.68
C ASP A 129 -10.33 -10.34 -0.18
N THR A 130 -10.78 -10.23 -1.42
CA THR A 130 -10.32 -9.17 -2.36
C THR A 130 -10.59 -7.75 -1.86
N ARG A 131 -11.54 -7.55 -0.94
CA ARG A 131 -11.86 -6.23 -0.35
C ARG A 131 -10.71 -5.71 0.50
N SER A 132 -9.94 -6.60 1.13
CA SER A 132 -8.74 -6.22 1.90
C SER A 132 -7.70 -5.54 1.02
N ASP A 133 -7.47 -6.04 -0.19
CA ASP A 133 -6.57 -5.39 -1.16
C ASP A 133 -7.14 -4.06 -1.65
N ILE A 134 -8.46 -3.95 -1.84
CA ILE A 134 -9.11 -2.70 -2.23
C ILE A 134 -8.94 -1.64 -1.15
N TYR A 135 -9.09 -2.00 0.14
CA TYR A 135 -8.80 -1.10 1.25
C TYR A 135 -7.34 -0.61 1.22
N SER A 136 -6.39 -1.52 1.08
CA SER A 136 -4.95 -1.19 1.03
C SER A 136 -4.61 -0.32 -0.19
N LEU A 137 -5.27 -0.53 -1.35
CA LEU A 137 -5.18 0.38 -2.51
C LEU A 137 -5.74 1.77 -2.18
N GLY A 138 -6.84 1.85 -1.45
CA GLY A 138 -7.38 3.12 -0.95
C GLY A 138 -6.39 3.87 -0.08
N VAL A 139 -5.73 3.17 0.86
CA VAL A 139 -4.67 3.74 1.71
C VAL A 139 -3.47 4.21 0.88
N LEU A 140 -3.04 3.42 -0.10
CA LEU A 140 -1.96 3.79 -1.01
C LEU A 140 -2.30 5.05 -1.83
N LEU A 141 -3.51 5.11 -2.38
CA LEU A 141 -3.99 6.30 -3.10
C LEU A 141 -4.06 7.51 -2.17
N TYR A 142 -4.58 7.33 -0.96
CA TYR A 142 -4.59 8.39 0.06
C TYR A 142 -3.20 8.97 0.27
N GLU A 143 -2.19 8.13 0.45
CA GLU A 143 -0.81 8.57 0.64
C GLU A 143 -0.23 9.24 -0.60
N LEU A 144 -0.49 8.73 -1.80
CA LEU A 144 -0.07 9.38 -3.05
C LEU A 144 -0.63 10.81 -3.18
N LEU A 145 -1.83 11.07 -2.68
CA LEU A 145 -2.49 12.37 -2.70
C LEU A 145 -2.07 13.25 -1.52
N ALA A 146 -2.19 12.74 -0.29
CA ALA A 146 -2.02 13.49 0.94
C ALA A 146 -0.60 13.46 1.52
N GLY A 147 0.30 12.58 1.02
CA GLY A 147 1.70 12.47 1.43
C GLY A 147 1.96 11.62 2.66
N SER A 148 0.91 11.08 3.25
CA SER A 148 0.99 10.11 4.35
C SER A 148 -0.29 9.27 4.36
N PRO A 149 -0.26 8.05 4.92
CA PRO A 149 -1.46 7.23 5.07
C PRO A 149 -2.49 7.91 5.99
N PRO A 150 -3.77 7.48 5.98
CA PRO A 150 -4.83 8.06 6.82
C PRO A 150 -4.47 8.04 8.30
N PHE A 151 -4.01 6.89 8.79
CA PHE A 151 -3.46 6.72 10.14
C PHE A 151 -1.94 6.61 10.03
N THR A 152 -1.21 7.56 10.59
CA THR A 152 0.26 7.53 10.54
C THR A 152 0.81 6.68 11.67
N ARG A 153 2.04 6.19 11.47
CA ARG A 153 2.78 5.48 12.51
C ARG A 153 2.80 6.22 13.84
N LYS A 154 2.97 7.55 13.82
CA LYS A 154 2.98 8.39 15.03
C LYS A 154 1.63 8.40 15.76
N ASP A 155 0.52 8.33 15.01
CA ASP A 155 -0.82 8.26 15.57
C ASP A 155 -1.04 6.91 16.25
N LEU A 156 -0.50 5.85 15.64
CA LEU A 156 -0.64 4.47 16.10
C LEU A 156 0.34 4.12 17.24
N GLU A 157 1.59 4.57 17.20
CA GLU A 157 2.61 4.23 18.24
C GLU A 157 2.30 4.77 19.64
N LYS A 158 1.49 5.82 19.77
CA LYS A 158 1.06 6.36 21.06
C LYS A 158 0.11 5.44 21.82
N ALA A 159 -0.49 4.51 21.11
CA ALA A 159 -1.42 3.52 21.62
C ALA A 159 -0.77 2.13 21.61
N GLY A 160 -1.09 1.29 22.58
CA GLY A 160 -0.66 -0.13 22.52
C GLY A 160 -1.24 -0.84 21.29
N MET A 161 -0.68 -2.00 20.93
CA MET A 161 -1.06 -2.77 19.74
C MET A 161 -2.59 -2.95 19.60
N MET A 162 -3.26 -3.30 20.67
CA MET A 162 -4.72 -3.51 20.67
C MET A 162 -5.49 -2.25 20.30
N GLU A 163 -5.02 -1.10 20.77
CA GLU A 163 -5.65 0.20 20.45
C GLU A 163 -5.38 0.59 18.99
N MET A 164 -4.19 0.30 18.44
CA MET A 164 -3.90 0.49 17.01
C MET A 164 -4.88 -0.29 16.15
N LEU A 165 -5.10 -1.56 16.47
CA LEU A 165 -6.03 -2.42 15.74
C LEU A 165 -7.47 -1.93 15.90
N ARG A 166 -7.85 -1.41 17.09
CA ARG A 166 -9.16 -0.81 17.32
C ARG A 166 -9.36 0.44 16.44
N VAL A 167 -8.36 1.32 16.39
CA VAL A 167 -8.41 2.52 15.52
C VAL A 167 -8.66 2.14 14.06
N ILE A 168 -7.94 1.16 13.53
CA ILE A 168 -8.11 0.70 12.13
C ILE A 168 -9.52 0.15 11.88
N ARG A 169 -10.10 -0.57 12.86
CA ARG A 169 -11.43 -1.18 12.72
C ARG A 169 -12.58 -0.21 12.87
N GLU A 170 -12.46 0.76 13.75
CA GLU A 170 -13.59 1.51 14.28
C GLU A 170 -13.54 3.00 13.95
N GLN A 171 -12.37 3.55 13.65
CA GLN A 171 -12.23 4.98 13.42
C GLN A 171 -12.31 5.30 11.92
N GLU A 172 -13.23 6.18 11.57
CA GLU A 172 -13.28 6.75 10.22
C GLU A 172 -12.13 7.75 10.04
N PRO A 173 -11.29 7.57 9.00
CA PRO A 173 -10.19 8.49 8.74
C PRO A 173 -10.68 9.84 8.21
N SER A 174 -9.88 10.89 8.40
CA SER A 174 -10.17 12.18 7.78
C SER A 174 -9.99 12.11 6.26
N LYS A 175 -10.82 12.87 5.52
CA LYS A 175 -10.70 12.97 4.06
C LYS A 175 -9.30 13.49 3.66
N PRO A 176 -8.73 13.01 2.52
CA PRO A 176 -7.44 13.50 2.02
C PRO A 176 -7.37 15.04 1.93
N SER A 177 -8.43 15.68 1.41
CA SER A 177 -8.47 17.15 1.31
C SER A 177 -8.49 17.85 2.66
N THR A 178 -9.11 17.23 3.69
CA THR A 178 -9.09 17.75 5.06
C THR A 178 -7.70 17.63 5.65
N LYS A 179 -7.06 16.47 5.51
CA LYS A 179 -5.68 16.26 5.98
C LYS A 179 -4.70 17.22 5.33
N LEU A 180 -4.84 17.46 4.02
CA LEU A 180 -4.04 18.46 3.31
C LEU A 180 -4.22 19.87 3.88
N SER A 181 -5.47 20.29 4.14
CA SER A 181 -5.76 21.65 4.62
C SER A 181 -5.25 21.92 6.04
N THR A 182 -5.01 20.87 6.85
CA THR A 182 -4.51 20.97 8.22
C THR A 182 -3.03 20.62 8.36
N ALA A 183 -2.35 20.25 7.27
CA ALA A 183 -0.95 19.85 7.30
C ALA A 183 0.00 21.05 7.37
N ASP A 184 0.83 21.11 8.41
CA ASP A 184 1.87 22.16 8.55
C ASP A 184 2.85 22.15 7.36
N GLY A 185 3.10 20.96 6.76
CA GLY A 185 3.98 20.77 5.60
C GLY A 185 3.33 20.96 4.24
N LEU A 186 2.10 21.52 4.17
CA LEU A 186 1.36 21.67 2.89
C LEU A 186 2.17 22.36 1.78
N PRO A 187 2.97 23.42 2.03
CA PRO A 187 3.77 24.04 0.96
C PRO A 187 4.80 23.09 0.36
N THR A 188 5.54 22.36 1.20
CA THR A 188 6.51 21.35 0.74
C THR A 188 5.82 20.21 -0.01
N LEU A 189 4.68 19.77 0.52
CA LEU A 189 3.87 18.72 -0.08
C LEU A 189 3.36 19.12 -1.47
N ALA A 190 2.87 20.34 -1.62
CA ALA A 190 2.41 20.88 -2.89
C ALA A 190 3.56 21.03 -3.90
N ALA A 191 4.75 21.47 -3.44
CA ALA A 191 5.95 21.52 -4.28
C ALA A 191 6.35 20.12 -4.80
N ASN A 192 6.28 19.08 -3.96
CA ASN A 192 6.53 17.69 -4.36
C ASN A 192 5.46 17.14 -5.33
N ARG A 193 4.36 17.85 -5.53
CA ARG A 193 3.29 17.54 -6.48
C ARG A 193 3.21 18.50 -7.63
N GLY A 194 4.27 19.30 -7.84
CA GLY A 194 4.37 20.25 -8.94
C GLY A 194 3.22 21.25 -8.99
N THR A 195 2.64 21.62 -7.85
CA THR A 195 1.47 22.49 -7.77
C THR A 195 1.52 23.45 -6.57
N GLU A 196 0.57 24.35 -6.49
CA GLU A 196 0.41 25.28 -5.36
C GLU A 196 -0.50 24.68 -4.26
N PRO A 197 -0.31 25.05 -2.98
CA PRO A 197 -1.09 24.51 -1.86
C PRO A 197 -2.61 24.59 -2.05
N ALA A 198 -3.13 25.76 -2.43
CA ALA A 198 -4.57 25.96 -2.62
C ALA A 198 -5.14 25.13 -3.79
N LYS A 199 -4.36 25.02 -4.87
CA LYS A 199 -4.74 24.21 -6.04
C LYS A 199 -4.74 22.70 -5.70
N LEU A 200 -3.74 22.23 -4.94
CA LEU A 200 -3.68 20.84 -4.52
C LEU A 200 -4.92 20.45 -3.71
N THR A 201 -5.22 21.21 -2.66
CA THR A 201 -6.39 20.95 -1.81
C THR A 201 -7.70 20.98 -2.60
N LYS A 202 -7.86 21.95 -3.50
CA LYS A 202 -9.05 22.06 -4.36
C LYS A 202 -9.19 20.88 -5.32
N LEU A 203 -8.09 20.39 -5.89
CA LEU A 203 -8.08 19.28 -6.84
C LEU A 203 -8.45 17.95 -6.15
N VAL A 204 -7.99 17.75 -4.92
CA VAL A 204 -8.28 16.51 -4.16
C VAL A 204 -9.70 16.52 -3.61
N ARG A 205 -10.23 17.70 -3.27
CA ARG A 205 -11.58 17.84 -2.72
C ARG A 205 -12.63 17.44 -3.75
N GLY A 206 -13.54 16.59 -3.35
CA GLY A 206 -14.65 16.12 -4.18
C GLY A 206 -14.44 14.67 -4.62
N GLU A 207 -14.27 14.44 -5.92
CA GLU A 207 -14.24 13.08 -6.48
C GLU A 207 -13.11 12.21 -5.91
N LEU A 208 -11.91 12.77 -5.73
CA LEU A 208 -10.79 12.01 -5.15
C LEU A 208 -11.00 11.68 -3.67
N ASP A 209 -11.61 12.60 -2.90
CA ASP A 209 -12.05 12.29 -1.54
C ASP A 209 -13.07 11.13 -1.55
N TRP A 210 -14.01 11.15 -2.51
CA TRP A 210 -15.05 10.12 -2.64
C TRP A 210 -14.52 8.75 -3.00
N ILE A 211 -13.50 8.68 -3.89
CA ILE A 211 -12.90 7.41 -4.32
C ILE A 211 -12.13 6.75 -3.17
N VAL A 212 -11.55 7.57 -2.28
CA VAL A 212 -10.65 7.08 -1.23
C VAL A 212 -11.40 6.73 0.05
N MET A 213 -12.55 7.38 0.30
CA MET A 213 -13.37 7.20 1.51
C MET A 213 -14.49 6.20 1.29
#